data_a8b05d2259d6e855be3eaa956ec8ca3c
#
_entry.id   a8b05d2259d6e855be3eaa956ec8ca3c
#
_cell.length_a   1.000
_cell.length_b   1.000
_cell.length_c   1.000
_cell.angle_alpha   90.00
_cell.angle_beta   90.00
_cell.angle_gamma   90.00
#
_symmetry.space_group_name_H-M   'P 1'
#
loop_
_entity.id
_entity.type
_entity.pdbx_description
1 polymer ?
#
loop_
_entity_poly.entity_id
_entity_poly.type
_entity_poly.pdbx_seq_one_letter_code
_entity_poly.pdbx_strand_id
1 'polypeptide(L)'
;MRKKSRVLALVTNGLCVAVLGGTPLAASAADPACATVAQVSAVRAAFAKPTPPAPFAAALQLKMPEALVVSALPTEQAYGVAATHFQTVWKSLETWDQAVFVVMKGGNVFEAYGKVFAGEPSKRSNFFNLHGEGAGMSGHLRPDLLSSIYVIALPGKDSVMRGVMFYDAAGEAAFGVYIPGEGAAPPASLIKQFEATAEEIRALPSICGKTVS
;
A
#
# COMPACT_ATOMS: atom_id res chain seq x y z
N MET A 1 77.71 44.32 5.09
CA MET A 1 76.79 43.76 4.07
C MET A 1 75.47 43.31 4.74
N ARG A 2 74.40 44.10 4.65
CA ARG A 2 73.11 43.81 5.27
C ARG A 2 72.15 43.26 4.19
N LYS A 3 71.75 42.00 4.32
CA LYS A 3 70.71 41.41 3.46
C LYS A 3 69.32 41.83 3.97
N LYS A 4 68.55 42.50 3.10
CA LYS A 4 67.14 42.82 3.34
C LYS A 4 66.28 41.61 2.98
N SER A 5 65.62 41.00 3.93
CA SER A 5 64.55 40.01 3.68
C SER A 5 63.25 40.71 3.36
N ARG A 6 62.68 40.40 2.21
CA ARG A 6 61.31 40.80 1.82
C ARG A 6 60.32 39.79 2.37
N VAL A 7 59.40 40.26 3.20
CA VAL A 7 58.27 39.50 3.68
C VAL A 7 57.15 39.58 2.60
N LEU A 8 56.80 38.45 2.07
CA LEU A 8 55.68 38.32 1.10
C LEU A 8 54.40 38.08 1.91
N ALA A 9 53.46 39.03 1.87
CA ALA A 9 52.17 38.90 2.50
C ALA A 9 51.27 38.01 1.62
N LEU A 10 50.88 36.86 2.13
CA LEU A 10 49.88 36.00 1.50
C LEU A 10 48.46 36.50 1.88
N VAL A 11 47.72 36.99 0.88
CA VAL A 11 46.30 37.31 1.04
C VAL A 11 45.49 36.02 0.87
N THR A 12 44.98 35.49 1.96
CA THR A 12 44.05 34.37 1.91
C THR A 12 42.64 34.89 1.67
N ASN A 13 42.16 34.69 0.43
CA ASN A 13 40.74 34.88 0.11
C ASN A 13 39.93 33.78 0.81
N GLY A 14 39.20 34.17 1.83
CA GLY A 14 38.22 33.28 2.50
C GLY A 14 37.00 33.07 1.58
N LEU A 15 36.88 31.85 1.06
CA LEU A 15 35.69 31.42 0.32
C LEU A 15 34.58 31.06 1.35
N CYS A 16 33.63 31.99 1.54
CA CYS A 16 32.41 31.68 2.31
C CYS A 16 31.54 30.69 1.49
N VAL A 17 31.60 29.42 1.85
CA VAL A 17 30.63 28.43 1.36
C VAL A 17 29.33 28.63 2.15
N ALA A 18 28.34 29.25 1.49
CA ALA A 18 26.97 29.28 2.01
C ALA A 18 26.40 27.87 1.93
N VAL A 19 26.32 27.18 3.06
CA VAL A 19 25.56 25.94 3.21
C VAL A 19 24.08 26.30 3.11
N LEU A 20 23.51 26.14 1.92
CA LEU A 20 22.06 26.14 1.74
C LEU A 20 21.50 24.93 2.51
N GLY A 21 20.98 25.17 3.70
CA GLY A 21 20.22 24.21 4.47
C GLY A 21 18.94 23.86 3.70
N GLY A 22 19.01 22.80 2.89
CA GLY A 22 17.84 22.20 2.29
C GLY A 22 16.98 21.61 3.42
N THR A 23 15.84 22.24 3.69
CA THR A 23 14.78 21.60 4.48
C THR A 23 14.42 20.29 3.77
N PRO A 24 14.40 19.15 4.47
CA PRO A 24 13.89 17.92 3.87
C PRO A 24 12.43 18.18 3.48
N LEU A 25 12.13 18.20 2.18
CA LEU A 25 10.76 18.08 1.71
C LEU A 25 10.22 16.77 2.28
N ALA A 26 9.31 16.87 3.24
CA ALA A 26 8.51 15.72 3.66
C ALA A 26 7.84 15.21 2.37
N ALA A 27 8.14 13.97 1.98
CA ALA A 27 7.45 13.31 0.89
C ALA A 27 5.98 13.22 1.32
N SER A 28 5.16 14.11 0.78
CA SER A 28 3.71 14.01 0.90
C SER A 28 3.30 12.77 0.12
N ALA A 29 2.48 11.91 0.73
CA ALA A 29 1.85 10.84 -0.01
C ALA A 29 1.19 11.45 -1.25
N ALA A 30 1.53 10.94 -2.43
CA ALA A 30 0.90 11.42 -3.66
C ALA A 30 -0.61 11.13 -3.59
N ASP A 31 -1.42 12.03 -4.15
CA ASP A 31 -2.86 11.79 -4.24
C ASP A 31 -3.11 10.48 -5.00
N PRO A 32 -3.98 9.61 -4.47
CA PRO A 32 -4.26 8.34 -5.11
C PRO A 32 -4.85 8.53 -6.51
N ALA A 33 -4.25 7.86 -7.49
CA ALA A 33 -4.70 7.91 -8.87
C ALA A 33 -5.94 7.03 -9.08
N CYS A 34 -6.93 7.55 -9.84
CA CYS A 34 -8.11 6.80 -10.26
C CYS A 34 -8.05 6.49 -11.76
N ALA A 35 -8.59 5.33 -12.15
CA ALA A 35 -8.64 4.93 -13.55
C ALA A 35 -9.47 5.90 -14.40
N THR A 36 -8.96 6.23 -15.58
CA THR A 36 -9.69 6.98 -16.60
C THR A 36 -10.80 6.12 -17.19
N VAL A 37 -11.76 6.74 -17.88
CA VAL A 37 -12.86 6.01 -18.57
C VAL A 37 -12.34 4.92 -19.51
N ALA A 38 -11.27 5.19 -20.26
CA ALA A 38 -10.67 4.20 -21.15
C ALA A 38 -10.04 3.02 -20.37
N GLN A 39 -9.37 3.29 -19.26
CA GLN A 39 -8.83 2.25 -18.38
C GLN A 39 -9.93 1.43 -17.73
N VAL A 40 -11.00 2.06 -17.25
CA VAL A 40 -12.19 1.36 -16.72
C VAL A 40 -12.75 0.39 -17.75
N SER A 41 -12.92 0.81 -19.02
CA SER A 41 -13.41 -0.06 -20.08
C SER A 41 -12.49 -1.26 -20.31
N ALA A 42 -11.17 -1.05 -20.38
CA ALA A 42 -10.18 -2.11 -20.57
C ALA A 42 -10.18 -3.13 -19.42
N VAL A 43 -10.22 -2.64 -18.16
CA VAL A 43 -10.26 -3.50 -16.97
C VAL A 43 -11.56 -4.30 -16.93
N ARG A 44 -12.73 -3.68 -17.16
CA ARG A 44 -14.01 -4.37 -17.16
C ARG A 44 -14.04 -5.48 -18.22
N ALA A 45 -13.50 -5.23 -19.41
CA ALA A 45 -13.38 -6.26 -20.46
C ALA A 45 -12.47 -7.44 -20.02
N ALA A 46 -11.39 -7.17 -19.30
CA ALA A 46 -10.52 -8.22 -18.77
C ALA A 46 -11.20 -9.06 -17.67
N PHE A 47 -11.99 -8.42 -16.80
CA PHE A 47 -12.68 -9.08 -15.69
C PHE A 47 -14.05 -9.71 -16.07
N ALA A 48 -14.59 -9.41 -17.24
CA ALA A 48 -15.80 -10.05 -17.76
C ALA A 48 -15.60 -11.50 -18.26
N LYS A 49 -14.35 -12.00 -18.25
CA LYS A 49 -14.02 -13.37 -18.65
C LYS A 49 -14.55 -14.40 -17.63
N PRO A 50 -14.82 -15.66 -18.06
CA PRO A 50 -15.24 -16.72 -17.13
C PRO A 50 -14.28 -16.98 -15.97
N THR A 51 -12.99 -16.76 -16.20
CA THR A 51 -11.95 -16.78 -15.17
C THR A 51 -11.24 -15.44 -15.19
N PRO A 52 -11.66 -14.48 -14.34
CA PRO A 52 -11.02 -13.18 -14.26
C PRO A 52 -9.57 -13.33 -13.76
N PRO A 53 -8.64 -12.51 -14.26
CA PRO A 53 -7.28 -12.50 -13.73
C PRO A 53 -7.26 -11.93 -12.31
N ALA A 54 -6.26 -12.32 -11.50
CA ALA A 54 -5.96 -11.58 -10.28
C ALA A 54 -5.50 -10.14 -10.62
N PRO A 55 -5.69 -9.14 -9.73
CA PRO A 55 -5.37 -7.74 -10.00
C PRO A 55 -3.94 -7.52 -10.51
N PHE A 56 -2.95 -8.16 -9.90
CA PHE A 56 -1.56 -8.05 -10.33
C PHE A 56 -1.35 -8.59 -11.77
N ALA A 57 -2.03 -9.69 -12.14
CA ALA A 57 -1.92 -10.26 -13.47
C ALA A 57 -2.61 -9.37 -14.52
N ALA A 58 -3.74 -8.76 -14.16
CA ALA A 58 -4.39 -7.76 -14.99
C ALA A 58 -3.52 -6.52 -15.19
N ALA A 59 -2.85 -6.04 -14.13
CA ALA A 59 -1.92 -4.92 -14.19
C ALA A 59 -0.79 -5.17 -15.20
N LEU A 60 -0.19 -6.35 -15.16
CA LEU A 60 0.84 -6.76 -16.13
C LEU A 60 0.30 -6.83 -17.57
N GLN A 61 -0.88 -7.44 -17.77
CA GLN A 61 -1.50 -7.59 -19.10
C GLN A 61 -1.87 -6.23 -19.70
N LEU A 62 -2.42 -5.33 -18.88
CA LEU A 62 -2.90 -4.01 -19.30
C LEU A 62 -1.81 -2.94 -19.24
N LYS A 63 -0.62 -3.27 -18.74
CA LYS A 63 0.53 -2.35 -18.59
C LYS A 63 0.16 -1.08 -17.82
N MET A 64 -0.51 -1.24 -16.68
CA MET A 64 -0.90 -0.14 -15.80
C MET A 64 -0.65 -0.53 -14.33
N PRO A 65 -0.47 0.45 -13.42
CA PRO A 65 -0.36 0.20 -11.99
C PRO A 65 -1.56 -0.58 -11.44
N GLU A 66 -1.33 -1.47 -10.48
CA GLU A 66 -2.37 -2.33 -9.94
C GLU A 66 -3.48 -1.55 -9.23
N ALA A 67 -3.14 -0.43 -8.57
CA ALA A 67 -4.13 0.47 -7.98
C ALA A 67 -5.15 1.00 -9.00
N LEU A 68 -4.73 1.26 -10.25
CA LEU A 68 -5.65 1.67 -11.32
C LEU A 68 -6.56 0.52 -11.74
N VAL A 69 -6.07 -0.72 -11.73
CA VAL A 69 -6.90 -1.90 -12.02
C VAL A 69 -8.01 -2.01 -10.98
N VAL A 70 -7.68 -2.00 -9.68
CA VAL A 70 -8.71 -2.14 -8.64
C VAL A 70 -9.65 -0.93 -8.57
N SER A 71 -9.16 0.28 -8.88
CA SER A 71 -9.98 1.49 -8.93
C SER A 71 -11.03 1.49 -10.05
N ALA A 72 -10.81 0.67 -11.08
CA ALA A 72 -11.69 0.53 -12.24
C ALA A 72 -12.81 -0.52 -12.06
N LEU A 73 -12.72 -1.33 -10.99
CA LEU A 73 -13.70 -2.37 -10.68
C LEU A 73 -14.97 -1.77 -10.07
N PRO A 74 -16.11 -2.49 -10.15
CA PRO A 74 -17.33 -2.10 -9.43
C PRO A 74 -17.07 -1.94 -7.93
N THR A 75 -17.75 -0.99 -7.28
CA THR A 75 -17.56 -0.66 -5.86
C THR A 75 -17.86 -1.81 -4.91
N GLU A 76 -18.69 -2.76 -5.35
CA GLU A 76 -18.98 -4.00 -4.63
C GLU A 76 -17.78 -4.94 -4.62
N GLN A 77 -16.94 -4.87 -5.65
CA GLN A 77 -15.76 -5.71 -5.82
C GLN A 77 -14.49 -5.06 -5.27
N ALA A 78 -14.37 -3.73 -5.38
CA ALA A 78 -13.23 -2.99 -4.86
C ALA A 78 -13.65 -1.59 -4.40
N TYR A 79 -13.31 -1.24 -3.16
CA TYR A 79 -13.58 0.08 -2.60
C TYR A 79 -12.31 0.66 -2.01
N GLY A 80 -11.92 1.84 -2.49
CA GLY A 80 -10.65 2.48 -2.15
C GLY A 80 -10.80 3.68 -1.25
N VAL A 81 -9.90 3.79 -0.27
CA VAL A 81 -9.77 4.93 0.65
C VAL A 81 -8.35 5.45 0.68
N ALA A 82 -8.14 6.69 1.09
CA ALA A 82 -6.81 7.26 1.24
C ALA A 82 -6.01 6.54 2.32
N ALA A 83 -4.68 6.40 2.10
CA ALA A 83 -3.80 5.77 3.07
C ALA A 83 -3.70 6.52 4.41
N THR A 84 -4.19 7.76 4.50
CA THR A 84 -4.34 8.49 5.77
C THR A 84 -5.24 7.76 6.78
N HIS A 85 -6.10 6.85 6.31
CA HIS A 85 -6.94 5.99 7.15
C HIS A 85 -6.25 4.68 7.59
N PHE A 86 -4.94 4.53 7.34
CA PHE A 86 -4.19 3.31 7.60
C PHE A 86 -4.42 2.75 9.02
N GLN A 87 -4.32 3.59 10.05
CA GLN A 87 -4.46 3.13 11.44
C GLN A 87 -5.86 2.59 11.74
N THR A 88 -6.91 3.25 11.23
CA THR A 88 -8.29 2.78 11.35
C THR A 88 -8.46 1.42 10.68
N VAL A 89 -7.98 1.29 9.43
CA VAL A 89 -8.06 0.02 8.69
C VAL A 89 -7.25 -1.08 9.38
N TRP A 90 -6.04 -0.77 9.83
CA TRP A 90 -5.20 -1.76 10.52
C TRP A 90 -5.87 -2.26 11.79
N LYS A 91 -6.47 -1.35 12.57
CA LYS A 91 -7.21 -1.72 13.80
C LYS A 91 -8.37 -2.69 13.53
N SER A 92 -9.06 -2.54 12.43
CA SER A 92 -10.10 -3.48 12.01
C SER A 92 -9.50 -4.84 11.62
N LEU A 93 -8.36 -4.84 10.89
CA LEU A 93 -7.66 -6.08 10.52
C LEU A 93 -7.16 -6.87 11.73
N GLU A 94 -6.80 -6.23 12.85
CA GLU A 94 -6.38 -6.90 14.09
C GLU A 94 -7.45 -7.85 14.67
N THR A 95 -8.70 -7.71 14.24
CA THR A 95 -9.80 -8.61 14.63
C THR A 95 -9.79 -9.93 13.88
N TRP A 96 -8.96 -10.08 12.82
CA TRP A 96 -8.92 -11.30 12.02
C TRP A 96 -8.11 -12.38 12.73
N ASP A 97 -8.74 -13.52 12.98
CA ASP A 97 -8.11 -14.66 13.66
C ASP A 97 -7.07 -15.35 12.78
N GLN A 98 -7.27 -15.30 11.46
CA GLN A 98 -6.36 -15.84 10.47
C GLN A 98 -6.30 -14.94 9.25
N ALA A 99 -5.09 -14.75 8.71
CA ALA A 99 -4.82 -13.98 7.51
C ALA A 99 -3.67 -14.58 6.72
N VAL A 100 -3.61 -14.24 5.45
CA VAL A 100 -2.43 -14.44 4.59
C VAL A 100 -1.89 -13.05 4.25
N PHE A 101 -0.68 -12.78 4.68
CA PHE A 101 0.07 -11.59 4.28
C PHE A 101 0.80 -11.89 2.99
N VAL A 102 0.60 -11.06 1.98
CA VAL A 102 1.21 -11.24 0.66
C VAL A 102 2.05 -10.03 0.32
N VAL A 103 3.32 -10.26 0.04
CA VAL A 103 4.23 -9.25 -0.50
C VAL A 103 4.73 -9.71 -1.84
N MET A 104 4.56 -8.89 -2.86
CA MET A 104 5.07 -9.16 -4.21
C MET A 104 6.15 -8.15 -4.57
N LYS A 105 7.33 -8.64 -4.94
CA LYS A 105 8.44 -7.78 -5.35
C LYS A 105 9.31 -8.45 -6.41
N GLY A 106 9.47 -7.77 -7.57
CA GLY A 106 10.35 -8.26 -8.64
C GLY A 106 9.98 -9.66 -9.15
N GLY A 107 8.70 -10.00 -9.19
CA GLY A 107 8.21 -11.32 -9.58
C GLY A 107 8.24 -12.39 -8.48
N ASN A 108 8.77 -12.06 -7.29
CA ASN A 108 8.70 -12.95 -6.13
C ASN A 108 7.41 -12.70 -5.35
N VAL A 109 6.80 -13.77 -4.83
CA VAL A 109 5.63 -13.73 -3.95
C VAL A 109 6.04 -14.33 -2.61
N PHE A 110 5.83 -13.57 -1.54
CA PHE A 110 6.04 -14.03 -0.17
C PHE A 110 4.69 -14.07 0.52
N GLU A 111 4.35 -15.21 1.09
CA GLU A 111 3.13 -15.43 1.84
C GLU A 111 3.46 -15.84 3.26
N ALA A 112 2.84 -15.18 4.23
CA ALA A 112 2.96 -15.51 5.64
C ALA A 112 1.57 -15.71 6.21
N TYR A 113 1.33 -16.87 6.80
CA TYR A 113 0.05 -17.26 7.38
C TYR A 113 0.08 -17.01 8.89
N GLY A 114 -0.96 -16.37 9.40
CA GLY A 114 -1.07 -16.12 10.84
C GLY A 114 -2.18 -15.13 11.20
N LYS A 115 -2.24 -14.79 12.48
CA LYS A 115 -3.13 -13.74 12.98
C LYS A 115 -2.56 -12.37 12.60
N VAL A 116 -3.43 -11.39 12.34
CA VAL A 116 -2.99 -10.00 12.21
C VAL A 116 -2.59 -9.46 13.58
N PHE A 117 -1.35 -8.99 13.67
CA PHE A 117 -0.83 -8.47 14.93
C PHE A 117 -1.25 -7.02 15.18
N ALA A 118 -1.41 -6.71 16.47
CA ALA A 118 -1.56 -5.34 16.90
C ALA A 118 -0.35 -4.50 16.50
N GLY A 119 -0.58 -3.24 16.20
CA GLY A 119 0.47 -2.33 15.83
C GLY A 119 0.26 -0.93 16.41
N GLU A 120 1.34 -0.18 16.48
CA GLU A 120 1.32 1.20 16.95
C GLU A 120 2.31 2.09 16.18
N PRO A 121 2.01 3.40 16.04
CA PRO A 121 2.96 4.36 15.47
C PRO A 121 4.24 4.45 16.32
N SER A 122 5.39 4.46 15.65
CA SER A 122 6.66 4.73 16.33
C SER A 122 6.71 6.16 16.85
N LYS A 123 7.20 6.35 18.08
CA LYS A 123 7.45 7.68 18.67
C LYS A 123 8.69 8.39 18.10
N ARG A 124 9.54 7.67 17.33
CA ARG A 124 10.85 8.15 16.88
C ARG A 124 11.04 8.19 15.38
N SER A 125 10.07 7.66 14.62
CA SER A 125 10.17 7.52 13.17
C SER A 125 8.78 7.41 12.54
N ASN A 126 8.71 7.37 11.21
CA ASN A 126 7.46 7.19 10.48
C ASN A 126 7.02 5.72 10.37
N PHE A 127 7.63 4.82 11.13
CA PHE A 127 7.21 3.42 11.15
C PHE A 127 5.96 3.21 11.99
N PHE A 128 5.17 2.25 11.56
CA PHE A 128 4.13 1.61 12.34
C PHE A 128 4.66 0.22 12.72
N ASN A 129 4.84 0.00 14.01
CA ASN A 129 5.48 -1.21 14.52
C ASN A 129 4.44 -2.28 14.79
N LEU A 130 4.67 -3.48 14.26
CA LEU A 130 3.84 -4.65 14.53
C LEU A 130 4.43 -5.44 15.70
N HIS A 131 3.59 -5.77 16.66
CA HIS A 131 3.98 -6.49 17.86
C HIS A 131 3.51 -7.95 17.78
N GLY A 132 4.39 -8.83 17.33
CA GLY A 132 4.16 -10.28 17.38
C GLY A 132 4.61 -10.84 18.71
N GLU A 133 3.73 -11.54 19.43
CA GLU A 133 4.10 -12.32 20.60
C GLU A 133 4.50 -13.74 20.18
N GLY A 134 5.71 -14.18 20.58
CA GLY A 134 6.21 -15.53 20.29
C GLY A 134 6.74 -15.74 18.87
N ALA A 135 6.51 -16.91 18.28
CA ALA A 135 6.99 -17.32 16.95
C ALA A 135 6.16 -16.70 15.79
N GLY A 136 5.69 -15.49 15.97
CA GLY A 136 4.86 -14.80 14.99
C GLY A 136 5.63 -13.85 14.09
N MET A 137 4.91 -13.20 13.18
CA MET A 137 5.43 -12.16 12.32
C MET A 137 5.58 -10.86 13.11
N SER A 138 6.75 -10.26 13.07
CA SER A 138 6.98 -8.90 13.55
C SER A 138 7.43 -8.04 12.37
N GLY A 139 7.27 -6.73 12.45
CA GLY A 139 7.70 -5.89 11.34
C GLY A 139 7.49 -4.40 11.58
N HIS A 140 7.93 -3.66 10.59
CA HIS A 140 7.81 -2.21 10.55
C HIS A 140 7.20 -1.81 9.21
N LEU A 141 6.03 -1.20 9.23
CA LEU A 141 5.37 -0.68 8.04
C LEU A 141 5.62 0.82 7.90
N ARG A 142 5.55 1.34 6.68
CA ARG A 142 5.71 2.76 6.34
C ARG A 142 4.41 3.30 5.74
N PRO A 143 3.38 3.61 6.57
CA PRO A 143 2.10 4.12 6.08
C PRO A 143 2.23 5.44 5.34
N ASP A 144 3.24 6.24 5.66
CA ASP A 144 3.56 7.51 5.00
C ASP A 144 4.04 7.35 3.55
N LEU A 145 4.40 6.14 3.12
CA LEU A 145 4.76 5.80 1.73
C LEU A 145 3.60 5.19 0.95
N LEU A 146 2.46 4.96 1.59
CA LEU A 146 1.25 4.47 0.95
C LEU A 146 0.41 5.64 0.42
N SER A 147 -0.29 5.42 -0.68
CA SER A 147 -1.25 6.38 -1.26
C SER A 147 -2.69 5.95 -1.05
N SER A 148 -2.97 4.66 -1.16
CA SER A 148 -4.33 4.14 -1.11
C SER A 148 -4.43 2.75 -0.48
N ILE A 149 -5.62 2.45 0.02
CA ILE A 149 -5.99 1.16 0.60
C ILE A 149 -7.30 0.73 -0.06
N TYR A 150 -7.34 -0.51 -0.54
CA TYR A 150 -8.55 -1.08 -1.16
C TYR A 150 -8.99 -2.33 -0.43
N VAL A 151 -10.27 -2.36 0.00
CA VAL A 151 -10.92 -3.63 0.32
C VAL A 151 -11.43 -4.24 -0.97
N ILE A 152 -11.13 -5.53 -1.18
CA ILE A 152 -11.50 -6.26 -2.39
C ILE A 152 -12.26 -7.54 -2.06
N ALA A 153 -13.27 -7.86 -2.89
CA ALA A 153 -13.99 -9.12 -2.89
C ALA A 153 -14.21 -9.55 -4.35
N LEU A 154 -13.26 -10.29 -4.90
CA LEU A 154 -13.19 -10.60 -6.32
C LEU A 154 -13.58 -12.06 -6.58
N PRO A 155 -14.43 -12.33 -7.58
CA PRO A 155 -14.70 -13.70 -7.99
C PRO A 155 -13.42 -14.35 -8.50
N GLY A 156 -13.08 -15.51 -7.97
CA GLY A 156 -12.03 -16.39 -8.45
C GLY A 156 -12.62 -17.63 -9.11
N LYS A 157 -11.76 -18.57 -9.50
CA LYS A 157 -12.19 -19.80 -10.16
C LYS A 157 -13.12 -20.65 -9.28
N ASP A 158 -12.70 -20.86 -8.03
CA ASP A 158 -13.38 -21.79 -7.10
C ASP A 158 -13.91 -21.09 -5.85
N SER A 159 -13.52 -19.85 -5.62
CA SER A 159 -13.89 -19.07 -4.43
C SER A 159 -13.81 -17.57 -4.69
N VAL A 160 -14.31 -16.77 -3.76
CA VAL A 160 -14.15 -15.31 -3.77
C VAL A 160 -12.86 -14.95 -3.03
N MET A 161 -11.93 -14.30 -3.72
CA MET A 161 -10.74 -13.71 -3.10
C MET A 161 -11.16 -12.46 -2.30
N ARG A 162 -10.89 -12.46 -1.00
CA ARG A 162 -11.22 -11.36 -0.08
C ARG A 162 -9.98 -10.87 0.62
N GLY A 163 -9.77 -9.56 0.62
CA GLY A 163 -8.60 -8.98 1.27
C GLY A 163 -8.61 -7.48 1.31
N VAL A 164 -7.57 -6.93 1.91
CA VAL A 164 -7.26 -5.50 1.95
C VAL A 164 -5.88 -5.30 1.36
N MET A 165 -5.80 -4.49 0.30
CA MET A 165 -4.60 -4.18 -0.45
C MET A 165 -4.09 -2.79 -0.10
N PHE A 166 -2.78 -2.65 0.01
CA PHE A 166 -2.09 -1.41 0.33
C PHE A 166 -1.17 -1.03 -0.83
N TYR A 167 -1.38 0.14 -1.41
CA TYR A 167 -0.68 0.62 -2.59
C TYR A 167 0.21 1.82 -2.27
N ASP A 168 1.38 1.84 -2.88
CA ASP A 168 2.31 2.97 -2.79
C ASP A 168 1.92 4.12 -3.73
N ALA A 169 2.74 5.18 -3.74
CA ALA A 169 2.53 6.37 -4.57
C ALA A 169 2.61 6.10 -6.09
N ALA A 170 3.27 5.01 -6.51
CA ALA A 170 3.32 4.58 -7.90
C ALA A 170 2.08 3.74 -8.30
N GLY A 171 1.23 3.38 -7.32
CA GLY A 171 0.09 2.49 -7.50
C GLY A 171 0.47 1.02 -7.57
N GLU A 172 1.69 0.68 -7.14
CA GLU A 172 2.13 -0.70 -7.02
C GLU A 172 1.74 -1.27 -5.65
N ALA A 173 1.41 -2.57 -5.59
CA ALA A 173 1.07 -3.21 -4.35
C ALA A 173 2.29 -3.26 -3.41
N ALA A 174 2.19 -2.60 -2.26
CA ALA A 174 3.19 -2.69 -1.20
C ALA A 174 3.05 -4.03 -0.45
N PHE A 175 1.82 -4.37 -0.09
CA PHE A 175 1.43 -5.66 0.48
C PHE A 175 -0.09 -5.82 0.47
N GLY A 176 -0.55 -7.06 0.70
CA GLY A 176 -1.96 -7.38 0.90
C GLY A 176 -2.19 -8.24 2.14
N VAL A 177 -3.38 -8.15 2.73
CA VAL A 177 -3.84 -8.97 3.83
C VAL A 177 -5.13 -9.64 3.39
N TYR A 178 -5.13 -10.97 3.26
CA TYR A 178 -6.25 -11.75 2.74
C TYR A 178 -6.77 -12.73 3.76
N ILE A 179 -8.04 -13.11 3.67
CA ILE A 179 -8.51 -14.31 4.37
C ILE A 179 -8.04 -15.55 3.62
N PRO A 180 -7.58 -16.62 4.31
CA PRO A 180 -7.17 -17.86 3.66
C PRO A 180 -8.34 -18.47 2.88
N GLY A 181 -8.08 -18.98 1.67
CA GLY A 181 -9.12 -19.54 0.79
C GLY A 181 -8.61 -20.61 -0.16
N GLU A 182 -7.41 -21.11 0.03
CA GLU A 182 -6.86 -22.16 -0.84
C GLU A 182 -7.51 -23.51 -0.59
N GLY A 183 -8.16 -24.06 -1.63
CA GLY A 183 -8.66 -25.44 -1.66
C GLY A 183 -9.92 -25.72 -0.84
N ALA A 184 -10.35 -24.82 0.03
CA ALA A 184 -11.59 -24.92 0.80
C ALA A 184 -12.26 -23.57 0.98
N ALA A 185 -13.58 -23.56 1.18
CA ALA A 185 -14.27 -22.32 1.54
C ALA A 185 -13.75 -21.81 2.90
N PRO A 186 -13.47 -20.51 3.05
CA PRO A 186 -13.07 -19.94 4.33
C PRO A 186 -14.13 -20.18 5.40
N PRO A 187 -13.74 -20.36 6.69
CA PRO A 187 -14.68 -20.44 7.79
C PRO A 187 -15.63 -19.23 7.81
N ALA A 188 -16.90 -19.45 8.13
CA ALA A 188 -17.91 -18.39 8.18
C ALA A 188 -17.54 -17.27 9.17
N SER A 189 -16.79 -17.56 10.22
CA SER A 189 -16.26 -16.55 11.16
C SER A 189 -15.29 -15.58 10.49
N LEU A 190 -14.37 -16.09 9.66
CA LEU A 190 -13.42 -15.24 8.92
C LEU A 190 -14.12 -14.38 7.86
N ILE A 191 -15.14 -14.92 7.19
CA ILE A 191 -15.96 -14.14 6.26
C ILE A 191 -16.65 -12.99 6.99
N LYS A 192 -17.22 -13.22 8.18
CA LYS A 192 -17.83 -12.17 8.99
C LYS A 192 -16.82 -11.09 9.45
N GLN A 193 -15.59 -11.51 9.82
CA GLN A 193 -14.53 -10.56 10.19
C GLN A 193 -14.13 -9.69 8.98
N PHE A 194 -14.00 -10.28 7.80
CA PHE A 194 -13.77 -9.53 6.56
C PHE A 194 -14.92 -8.57 6.26
N GLU A 195 -16.18 -9.01 6.36
CA GLU A 195 -17.35 -8.18 6.07
C GLU A 195 -17.43 -6.98 7.02
N ALA A 196 -17.16 -7.17 8.32
CA ALA A 196 -17.08 -6.07 9.28
C ALA A 196 -15.99 -5.05 8.92
N THR A 197 -14.79 -5.53 8.56
CA THR A 197 -13.70 -4.65 8.07
C THR A 197 -14.11 -3.93 6.78
N ALA A 198 -14.78 -4.61 5.86
CA ALA A 198 -15.24 -4.02 4.61
C ALA A 198 -16.30 -2.92 4.84
N GLU A 199 -17.19 -3.11 5.81
CA GLU A 199 -18.18 -2.10 6.21
C GLU A 199 -17.50 -0.86 6.81
N GLU A 200 -16.53 -1.06 7.72
CA GLU A 200 -15.75 0.04 8.29
C GLU A 200 -15.01 0.85 7.22
N ILE A 201 -14.36 0.16 6.25
CA ILE A 201 -13.66 0.83 5.15
C ILE A 201 -14.66 1.57 4.25
N ARG A 202 -15.82 1.00 3.93
CA ARG A 202 -16.85 1.65 3.12
C ARG A 202 -17.54 2.84 3.79
N ALA A 203 -17.44 2.95 5.11
CA ALA A 203 -17.90 4.12 5.85
C ALA A 203 -16.95 5.32 5.74
N LEU A 204 -15.72 5.11 5.27
CA LEU A 204 -14.72 6.16 5.03
C LEU A 204 -14.92 6.81 3.65
N PRO A 205 -14.43 8.04 3.44
CA PRO A 205 -14.49 8.70 2.13
C PRO A 205 -13.77 7.91 1.03
N SER A 206 -14.48 7.63 -0.07
CA SER A 206 -13.87 7.00 -1.25
C SER A 206 -12.92 7.97 -1.95
N ILE A 207 -11.77 7.46 -2.40
CA ILE A 207 -10.79 8.23 -3.19
C ILE A 207 -11.18 8.36 -4.65
N CYS A 208 -11.87 7.37 -5.20
CA CYS A 208 -12.39 7.42 -6.55
C CYS A 208 -13.90 7.56 -6.46
N GLY A 209 -14.46 8.60 -7.08
CA GLY A 209 -15.90 8.81 -7.12
C GLY A 209 -16.61 7.55 -7.63
N LYS A 210 -17.89 7.36 -7.25
CA LYS A 210 -18.68 6.23 -7.75
C LYS A 210 -18.59 6.22 -9.26
N THR A 211 -17.95 5.21 -9.84
CA THR A 211 -18.04 4.95 -11.27
C THR A 211 -19.50 4.61 -11.52
N VAL A 212 -20.23 5.56 -12.12
CA VAL A 212 -21.63 5.35 -12.50
C VAL A 212 -21.66 4.13 -13.40
N SER A 213 -22.38 3.12 -12.96
CA SER A 213 -22.66 1.87 -13.66
C SER A 213 -23.46 2.12 -14.94
#